data_36c576c95b72e8b0a601ac6c08ab6a78
#
_entry.id   36c576c95b72e8b0a601ac6c08ab6a78
#
_cell.length_a   1.000
_cell.length_b   1.000
_cell.length_c   1.000
_cell.angle_alpha   90.00
_cell.angle_beta   90.00
_cell.angle_gamma   90.00
#
_symmetry.space_group_name_H-M   'P 1'
#
loop_
_entity.id
_entity.type
_entity.pdbx_description
1 polymer ?
#
loop_
_entity_poly.entity_id
_entity_poly.type
_entity_poly.pdbx_seq_one_letter_code
_entity_poly.pdbx_strand_id
1 'polypeptide(L)'
;MRTPRSAVPVRFKVSPLLAWIPLFLLLPMLLTAADLPSPSGKLLEESWFLVQLDQEPIGSWRMTVREASGGEGPRFAISQELELVLQRYGSTVRLRQEVGNVEDGEGRVESLTLKQGQNGKTLVHIEGKRDPEDLDRMLFRDAAGKGLAPQTWSGSVLGLLARERLPAKSNMQAGDTTRVLGHESLINQVVGLTANMHPPERVSLNNQTAELVRVDWKPKLLRDAAVELSPTTWWLDADRKVVRRQVQLDGLGTVVMTRSTPEAVRLALRDTKGKDLGEASLIPLDRPVPNIRQARRVIYRLRPKGEANLFDLAGPNPVAEDTRQQARLLPDGSIELAVLAGQKPDRIAGAEDAPREFYGTSKFIDTDHPKVRQVAAMAGGLDGDCWTAATRLEKFVQRNLKPDAAAPLCSVSEFLATWRGDCRHAALTLAALCRACNMPARTAFGLLYVQKTGPGGSKPCLGFHAWTEVWIDGQWIGLDGTLGQGKITAGHLKICDHSWDKVDNLAPLAPVQKLIGKLTGEVVRVDVGD
;
A
#
# COMPACT_ATOMS: atom_id res chain seq x y z
N MET A 1 38.19 -4.87 -15.60
CA MET A 1 37.63 -4.24 -14.40
C MET A 1 36.46 -3.35 -14.82
N ARG A 2 35.24 -3.81 -14.65
CA ARG A 2 34.02 -2.98 -14.88
C ARG A 2 33.57 -2.46 -13.52
N THR A 3 33.57 -1.14 -13.36
CA THR A 3 33.04 -0.45 -12.17
C THR A 3 31.54 -0.77 -11.99
N PRO A 4 31.05 -1.01 -10.77
CA PRO A 4 29.63 -1.21 -10.54
C PRO A 4 28.89 0.11 -10.81
N ARG A 5 27.90 0.08 -11.69
CA ARG A 5 26.97 1.19 -11.92
C ARG A 5 26.13 1.40 -10.65
N SER A 6 26.18 2.61 -10.12
CA SER A 6 25.34 3.05 -9.01
C SER A 6 23.86 2.88 -9.39
N ALA A 7 23.11 2.19 -8.54
CA ALA A 7 21.66 2.08 -8.68
C ALA A 7 21.00 3.47 -8.55
N VAL A 8 20.25 3.86 -9.57
CA VAL A 8 19.45 5.09 -9.56
C VAL A 8 18.21 4.83 -8.67
N PRO A 9 17.91 5.67 -7.68
CA PRO A 9 16.77 5.46 -6.80
C PRO A 9 15.43 5.59 -7.55
N VAL A 10 14.57 4.61 -7.32
CA VAL A 10 13.21 4.52 -7.88
C VAL A 10 12.31 5.54 -7.20
N ARG A 11 11.66 6.42 -7.94
CA ARG A 11 10.67 7.37 -7.44
C ARG A 11 9.26 6.78 -7.48
N PHE A 12 8.59 6.72 -6.33
CA PHE A 12 7.21 6.25 -6.20
C PHE A 12 6.27 7.41 -5.92
N LYS A 13 5.13 7.49 -6.65
CA LYS A 13 4.04 8.40 -6.32
C LYS A 13 3.14 7.75 -5.26
N VAL A 14 3.10 8.33 -4.08
CA VAL A 14 2.21 7.94 -2.99
C VAL A 14 1.35 9.15 -2.63
N SER A 15 0.04 9.00 -2.71
CA SER A 15 -0.90 10.06 -2.31
C SER A 15 -0.92 10.21 -0.78
N PRO A 16 -0.76 11.41 -0.23
CA PRO A 16 -0.75 11.61 1.21
C PRO A 16 -2.06 11.28 1.92
N LEU A 17 -3.17 11.15 1.19
CA LEU A 17 -4.47 10.85 1.79
C LEU A 17 -4.98 9.44 1.52
N LEU A 18 -4.50 8.79 0.46
CA LEU A 18 -5.04 7.51 -0.02
C LEU A 18 -4.01 6.60 -0.68
N ALA A 19 -2.75 6.90 -0.61
CA ALA A 19 -1.69 5.89 -0.73
C ALA A 19 -1.91 4.70 0.22
N TRP A 20 -2.87 4.87 1.10
CA TRP A 20 -3.40 3.94 2.06
C TRP A 20 -4.24 2.84 1.44
N ILE A 21 -4.98 3.08 0.36
CA ILE A 21 -5.88 2.06 -0.16
C ILE A 21 -5.10 0.84 -0.65
N PRO A 22 -4.02 0.97 -1.42
CA PRO A 22 -3.10 -0.13 -1.68
C PRO A 22 -2.19 -0.47 -0.49
N LEU A 23 -1.73 0.52 0.28
CA LEU A 23 -0.79 0.34 1.38
C LEU A 23 -1.44 -0.28 2.62
N PHE A 24 -2.69 0.09 2.96
CA PHE A 24 -3.46 -0.53 4.04
C PHE A 24 -3.86 -1.97 3.76
N LEU A 25 -4.00 -2.31 2.50
CA LEU A 25 -4.13 -3.72 2.13
C LEU A 25 -2.85 -4.50 2.43
N LEU A 26 -1.80 -3.83 2.89
CA LEU A 26 -0.43 -4.29 2.90
C LEU A 26 0.31 -4.10 4.25
N LEU A 27 -0.16 -3.28 5.21
CA LEU A 27 0.56 -3.11 6.48
C LEU A 27 0.11 -4.11 7.56
N PRO A 28 1.03 -4.74 8.25
CA PRO A 28 0.75 -5.48 9.48
C PRO A 28 1.30 -4.76 10.71
N MET A 29 0.71 -4.88 11.83
CA MET A 29 1.10 -5.51 13.08
C MET A 29 0.49 -4.93 14.34
N LEU A 30 0.04 -5.82 15.14
CA LEU A 30 0.03 -6.10 16.58
C LEU A 30 0.27 -4.93 17.54
N LEU A 31 -0.78 -4.62 18.30
CA LEU A 31 -0.86 -4.69 19.76
C LEU A 31 -2.17 -4.07 20.24
N THR A 32 -2.67 -4.55 21.37
CA THR A 32 -3.93 -4.18 22.00
C THR A 32 -4.13 -2.67 22.09
N ALA A 33 -5.28 -2.22 21.63
CA ALA A 33 -5.69 -0.83 21.72
C ALA A 33 -5.89 -0.43 23.19
N ALA A 34 -4.97 0.38 23.70
CA ALA A 34 -5.35 1.33 24.73
C ALA A 34 -5.94 2.55 24.01
N ASP A 35 -7.17 2.92 24.33
CA ASP A 35 -7.74 4.18 23.86
C ASP A 35 -6.82 5.31 24.29
N LEU A 36 -6.45 6.17 23.32
CA LEU A 36 -5.81 7.43 23.69
C LEU A 36 -6.80 8.19 24.58
N PRO A 37 -6.36 8.77 25.72
CA PRO A 37 -7.18 9.74 26.39
C PRO A 37 -7.56 10.81 25.37
N SER A 38 -8.85 11.04 25.19
CA SER A 38 -9.32 12.19 24.41
C SER A 38 -8.55 13.41 24.91
N PRO A 39 -7.99 14.25 24.02
CA PRO A 39 -7.22 15.39 24.46
C PRO A 39 -8.03 16.17 25.46
N SER A 40 -7.54 16.24 26.72
CA SER A 40 -8.16 17.03 27.79
C SER A 40 -8.07 18.50 27.41
N GLY A 41 -9.17 19.23 27.51
CA GLY A 41 -9.20 20.65 27.24
C GLY A 41 -10.49 21.07 26.52
N LYS A 42 -10.76 22.39 26.58
CA LYS A 42 -11.94 22.98 25.96
C LYS A 42 -11.90 22.80 24.44
N LEU A 43 -12.98 22.28 23.86
CA LEU A 43 -13.13 22.21 22.40
C LEU A 43 -13.29 23.63 21.83
N LEU A 44 -12.40 24.00 20.91
CA LEU A 44 -12.39 25.31 20.25
C LEU A 44 -12.98 25.25 18.86
N GLU A 45 -12.68 24.18 18.12
CA GLU A 45 -13.14 24.00 16.73
C GLU A 45 -13.36 22.52 16.42
N GLU A 46 -14.41 22.24 15.63
CA GLU A 46 -14.69 20.94 15.07
C GLU A 46 -15.13 21.10 13.61
N SER A 47 -14.55 20.28 12.75
CA SER A 47 -14.86 20.28 11.32
C SER A 47 -15.07 18.86 10.82
N TRP A 48 -16.16 18.65 10.07
CA TRP A 48 -16.52 17.40 9.45
C TRP A 48 -16.50 17.49 7.93
N PHE A 49 -16.04 16.45 7.27
CA PHE A 49 -16.01 16.34 5.81
C PHE A 49 -16.56 14.97 5.40
N LEU A 50 -17.40 14.97 4.38
CA LEU A 50 -17.77 13.75 3.66
C LEU A 50 -16.63 13.40 2.70
N VAL A 51 -16.18 12.16 2.74
CA VAL A 51 -15.15 11.63 1.84
C VAL A 51 -15.80 10.82 0.73
N GLN A 52 -15.51 11.17 -0.52
CA GLN A 52 -16.04 10.51 -1.71
C GLN A 52 -14.90 10.07 -2.63
N LEU A 53 -15.08 8.94 -3.30
CA LEU A 53 -14.22 8.47 -4.39
C LEU A 53 -15.04 8.40 -5.67
N ASP A 54 -14.70 9.23 -6.67
CA ASP A 54 -15.46 9.39 -7.90
C ASP A 54 -16.97 9.61 -7.64
N GLN A 55 -17.30 10.51 -6.71
CA GLN A 55 -18.64 10.88 -6.25
C GLN A 55 -19.33 9.85 -5.32
N GLU A 56 -18.84 8.63 -5.20
CA GLU A 56 -19.39 7.65 -4.24
C GLU A 56 -18.94 7.97 -2.81
N PRO A 57 -19.84 8.10 -1.83
CA PRO A 57 -19.47 8.25 -0.43
C PRO A 57 -18.70 7.02 0.04
N ILE A 58 -17.51 7.22 0.60
CA ILE A 58 -16.66 6.14 1.10
C ILE A 58 -16.23 6.34 2.55
N GLY A 59 -16.53 7.50 3.16
CA GLY A 59 -16.09 7.72 4.53
C GLY A 59 -16.25 9.15 5.01
N SER A 60 -15.59 9.42 6.12
CA SER A 60 -15.58 10.73 6.79
C SER A 60 -14.18 11.14 7.19
N TRP A 61 -13.95 12.43 7.22
CA TRP A 61 -12.78 13.03 7.84
C TRP A 61 -13.24 14.07 8.86
N ARG A 62 -12.68 14.02 10.07
CA ARG A 62 -13.01 14.91 11.18
C ARG A 62 -11.74 15.56 11.70
N MET A 63 -11.78 16.85 12.02
CA MET A 63 -10.73 17.53 12.75
C MET A 63 -11.30 18.19 13.99
N THR A 64 -10.61 18.05 15.11
CA THR A 64 -10.91 18.77 16.35
C THR A 64 -9.69 19.57 16.78
N VAL A 65 -9.93 20.77 17.30
CA VAL A 65 -8.93 21.63 17.93
C VAL A 65 -9.38 21.89 19.37
N ARG A 66 -8.52 21.62 20.33
CA ARG A 66 -8.75 21.84 21.75
C ARG A 66 -7.64 22.68 22.37
N GLU A 67 -7.95 23.38 23.44
CA GLU A 67 -6.91 23.96 24.30
C GLU A 67 -6.06 22.82 24.89
N ALA A 68 -4.75 22.95 24.88
CA ALA A 68 -3.86 22.03 25.58
C ALA A 68 -3.32 22.68 26.86
N SER A 69 -3.32 21.91 27.96
CA SER A 69 -2.80 22.36 29.24
C SER A 69 -1.29 22.20 29.33
N GLY A 70 -0.62 23.04 30.17
CA GLY A 70 0.81 22.99 30.46
C GLY A 70 1.65 23.89 29.56
N GLY A 71 2.82 24.37 30.06
CA GLY A 71 3.73 25.27 29.36
C GLY A 71 3.36 26.75 29.42
N GLU A 72 4.20 27.58 28.84
CA GLU A 72 3.98 29.03 28.73
C GLU A 72 3.29 29.37 27.40
N GLY A 73 2.21 30.15 27.43
CA GLY A 73 1.45 30.61 26.24
C GLY A 73 0.39 29.65 25.71
N PRO A 74 -0.30 30.08 24.64
CA PRO A 74 -1.38 29.29 24.04
C PRO A 74 -0.84 28.02 23.39
N ARG A 75 -1.53 26.90 23.65
CA ARG A 75 -1.20 25.58 23.08
C ARG A 75 -2.48 24.91 22.60
N PHE A 76 -2.36 24.18 21.51
CA PHE A 76 -3.48 23.54 20.86
C PHE A 76 -3.21 22.05 20.68
N ALA A 77 -4.18 21.23 21.08
CA ALA A 77 -4.19 19.81 20.77
C ALA A 77 -5.12 19.58 19.58
N ILE A 78 -4.56 19.10 18.49
CA ILE A 78 -5.26 18.82 17.25
C ILE A 78 -5.40 17.31 17.06
N SER A 79 -6.59 16.86 16.66
CA SER A 79 -6.82 15.49 16.21
C SER A 79 -7.50 15.50 14.85
N GLN A 80 -6.98 14.70 13.93
CA GLN A 80 -7.58 14.40 12.62
C GLN A 80 -7.91 12.91 12.57
N GLU A 81 -9.16 12.59 12.27
CA GLU A 81 -9.66 11.23 12.14
C GLU A 81 -10.19 11.02 10.73
N LEU A 82 -9.68 10.01 10.04
CA LEU A 82 -10.17 9.56 8.75
C LEU A 82 -10.74 8.15 8.91
N GLU A 83 -12.00 7.97 8.54
CA GLU A 83 -12.65 6.66 8.46
C GLU A 83 -13.10 6.40 7.03
N LEU A 84 -12.73 5.24 6.48
CA LEU A 84 -13.12 4.83 5.13
C LEU A 84 -13.76 3.45 5.15
N VAL A 85 -14.78 3.27 4.32
CA VAL A 85 -15.42 1.99 4.03
C VAL A 85 -15.25 1.70 2.55
N LEU A 86 -14.57 0.61 2.25
CA LEU A 86 -14.23 0.19 0.90
C LEU A 86 -14.58 -1.28 0.71
N GLN A 87 -14.64 -1.74 -0.52
CA GLN A 87 -14.74 -3.16 -0.84
C GLN A 87 -13.44 -3.64 -1.47
N ARG A 88 -13.14 -4.91 -1.26
CA ARG A 88 -12.08 -5.64 -1.95
C ARG A 88 -12.58 -7.03 -2.31
N TYR A 89 -12.85 -7.24 -3.58
CA TYR A 89 -13.44 -8.48 -4.09
C TYR A 89 -14.70 -8.89 -3.29
N GLY A 90 -15.59 -7.92 -3.05
CA GLY A 90 -16.83 -8.12 -2.28
C GLY A 90 -16.67 -8.15 -0.76
N SER A 91 -15.45 -8.16 -0.22
CA SER A 91 -15.20 -8.10 1.22
C SER A 91 -15.08 -6.65 1.68
N THR A 92 -15.79 -6.29 2.76
CA THR A 92 -15.74 -4.93 3.32
C THR A 92 -14.44 -4.69 4.08
N VAL A 93 -13.74 -3.63 3.72
CA VAL A 93 -12.54 -3.13 4.40
C VAL A 93 -12.86 -1.80 5.05
N ARG A 94 -12.74 -1.73 6.37
CA ARG A 94 -12.87 -0.50 7.16
C ARG A 94 -11.49 -0.01 7.56
N LEU A 95 -11.14 1.19 7.15
CA LEU A 95 -9.86 1.81 7.45
C LEU A 95 -10.09 2.97 8.41
N ARG A 96 -9.24 3.08 9.43
CA ARG A 96 -9.24 4.21 10.36
C ARG A 96 -7.82 4.75 10.52
N GLN A 97 -7.70 6.05 10.40
CA GLN A 97 -6.47 6.78 10.72
C GLN A 97 -6.78 7.88 11.71
N GLU A 98 -5.94 7.99 12.72
CA GLU A 98 -5.91 9.09 13.65
C GLU A 98 -4.52 9.72 13.63
N VAL A 99 -4.46 11.02 13.41
CA VAL A 99 -3.23 11.81 13.51
C VAL A 99 -3.48 12.92 14.50
N GLY A 100 -2.72 12.96 15.57
CA GLY A 100 -2.78 14.01 16.57
C GLY A 100 -1.46 14.74 16.69
N ASN A 101 -1.51 16.00 17.07
CA ASN A 101 -0.34 16.73 17.51
C ASN A 101 -0.69 17.79 18.57
N VAL A 102 0.30 18.20 19.34
CA VAL A 102 0.23 19.39 20.18
C VAL A 102 1.12 20.44 19.56
N GLU A 103 0.56 21.63 19.33
CA GLU A 103 1.23 22.80 18.76
C GLU A 103 1.25 23.95 19.78
N ASP A 104 2.33 24.73 19.77
CA ASP A 104 2.36 26.01 20.46
C ASP A 104 1.62 27.11 19.67
N GLY A 105 1.55 28.34 20.20
CA GLY A 105 0.90 29.47 19.53
C GLY A 105 1.52 29.90 18.20
N GLU A 106 2.75 29.51 17.92
CA GLU A 106 3.43 29.75 16.66
C GLU A 106 3.21 28.60 15.65
N GLY A 107 2.64 27.49 16.09
CA GLY A 107 2.35 26.31 15.27
C GLY A 107 3.48 25.30 15.21
N ARG A 108 4.45 25.37 16.14
CA ARG A 108 5.52 24.38 16.25
C ARG A 108 5.02 23.15 16.97
N VAL A 109 5.32 21.97 16.41
CA VAL A 109 4.88 20.69 16.97
C VAL A 109 5.74 20.31 18.17
N GLU A 110 5.12 20.04 19.31
CA GLU A 110 5.76 19.54 20.53
C GLU A 110 5.67 18.02 20.65
N SER A 111 4.53 17.48 20.28
CA SER A 111 4.30 16.04 20.24
C SER A 111 3.36 15.67 19.12
N LEU A 112 3.44 14.42 18.68
CA LEU A 112 2.53 13.88 17.69
C LEU A 112 2.14 12.43 18.02
N THR A 113 1.01 12.02 17.50
CA THR A 113 0.53 10.63 17.56
C THR A 113 -0.01 10.23 16.20
N LEU A 114 0.32 9.02 15.79
CA LEU A 114 -0.19 8.41 14.58
C LEU A 114 -0.75 7.03 14.93
N LYS A 115 -2.03 6.82 14.66
CA LYS A 115 -2.67 5.50 14.72
C LYS A 115 -3.28 5.15 13.39
N GLN A 116 -3.16 3.89 13.01
CA GLN A 116 -3.77 3.35 11.79
C GLN A 116 -4.34 1.99 12.09
N GLY A 117 -5.54 1.74 11.60
CA GLY A 117 -6.24 0.48 11.82
C GLY A 117 -7.03 0.02 10.61
N GLN A 118 -7.25 -1.29 10.56
CA GLN A 118 -8.08 -1.95 9.57
C GLN A 118 -8.99 -2.95 10.25
N ASN A 119 -10.30 -2.88 9.97
CA ASN A 119 -11.32 -3.79 10.52
C ASN A 119 -11.27 -3.90 12.05
N GLY A 120 -11.05 -2.77 12.73
CA GLY A 120 -10.97 -2.71 14.19
C GLY A 120 -9.61 -3.12 14.80
N LYS A 121 -8.68 -3.63 14.00
CA LYS A 121 -7.31 -3.95 14.44
C LYS A 121 -6.40 -2.73 14.21
N THR A 122 -5.70 -2.28 15.26
CA THR A 122 -4.63 -1.27 15.12
C THR A 122 -3.41 -1.92 14.46
N LEU A 123 -2.92 -1.31 13.40
CA LEU A 123 -1.79 -1.80 12.61
C LEU A 123 -0.53 -0.97 12.85
N VAL A 124 -0.70 0.32 13.08
CA VAL A 124 0.39 1.26 13.37
C VAL A 124 -0.03 2.11 14.56
N HIS A 125 0.86 2.27 15.53
CA HIS A 125 0.74 3.26 16.59
C HIS A 125 2.15 3.80 16.86
N ILE A 126 2.34 5.08 16.61
CA ILE A 126 3.59 5.79 16.77
C ILE A 126 3.31 7.03 17.61
N GLU A 127 4.14 7.26 18.61
CA GLU A 127 4.15 8.47 19.40
C GLU A 127 5.49 9.19 19.19
N GLY A 128 5.42 10.48 18.88
CA GLY A 128 6.57 11.36 18.76
C GLY A 128 6.55 12.43 19.83
N LYS A 129 7.70 12.70 20.41
CA LYS A 129 7.88 13.79 21.36
C LYS A 129 9.18 14.52 21.06
N ARG A 130 9.14 15.85 21.14
CA ARG A 130 10.34 16.67 20.94
C ARG A 130 11.38 16.30 22.00
N ASP A 131 12.63 16.17 21.55
CA ASP A 131 13.75 15.86 22.43
C ASP A 131 14.01 17.07 23.35
N PRO A 132 14.00 16.92 24.68
CA PRO A 132 14.26 18.02 25.58
C PRO A 132 15.71 18.51 25.53
N GLU A 133 16.65 17.67 25.06
CA GLU A 133 18.07 18.01 24.95
C GLU A 133 18.44 18.60 23.58
N ASP A 134 17.60 18.33 22.54
CA ASP A 134 17.79 18.83 21.18
C ASP A 134 16.42 19.15 20.55
N LEU A 135 16.03 20.43 20.63
CA LEU A 135 14.72 20.89 20.13
C LEU A 135 14.54 20.76 18.61
N ASP A 136 15.59 20.49 17.86
CA ASP A 136 15.52 20.19 16.44
C ASP A 136 15.41 18.68 16.15
N ARG A 137 15.06 17.89 17.18
CA ARG A 137 14.94 16.45 17.10
C ARG A 137 13.60 15.96 17.65
N MET A 138 12.99 15.00 16.96
CA MET A 138 11.80 14.29 17.41
C MET A 138 12.16 12.83 17.70
N LEU A 139 11.87 12.39 18.91
CA LEU A 139 12.03 11.00 19.37
C LEU A 139 10.73 10.25 19.15
N PHE A 140 10.80 9.07 18.55
CA PHE A 140 9.64 8.25 18.26
C PHE A 140 9.64 6.95 19.04
N ARG A 141 8.46 6.47 19.39
CA ARG A 141 8.22 5.16 20.02
C ARG A 141 7.04 4.47 19.36
N ASP A 142 7.09 3.15 19.31
CA ASP A 142 5.95 2.33 18.92
C ASP A 142 5.00 2.06 20.10
N ALA A 143 3.90 1.33 19.86
CA ALA A 143 2.92 0.96 20.88
C ALA A 143 3.49 0.15 22.06
N ALA A 144 4.60 -0.54 21.86
CA ALA A 144 5.29 -1.29 22.92
C ALA A 144 6.28 -0.42 23.71
N GLY A 145 6.40 0.88 23.38
CA GLY A 145 7.37 1.80 23.97
C GLY A 145 8.78 1.65 23.42
N LYS A 146 9.00 0.80 22.41
CA LYS A 146 10.30 0.63 21.76
C LYS A 146 10.67 1.88 20.97
N GLY A 147 11.87 2.39 21.19
CA GLY A 147 12.41 3.52 20.43
C GLY A 147 12.54 3.19 18.94
N LEU A 148 12.05 4.11 18.11
CA LEU A 148 12.23 4.12 16.67
C LEU A 148 13.33 5.12 16.29
N ALA A 149 13.76 5.11 15.02
CA ALA A 149 14.75 6.06 14.54
C ALA A 149 14.29 7.50 14.74
N PRO A 150 15.06 8.35 15.44
CA PRO A 150 14.72 9.75 15.61
C PRO A 150 14.82 10.49 14.28
N GLN A 151 14.11 11.63 14.17
CA GLN A 151 14.13 12.45 12.97
C GLN A 151 14.54 13.89 13.31
N THR A 152 15.22 14.54 12.36
CA THR A 152 15.45 15.98 12.41
C THR A 152 14.09 16.68 12.28
N TRP A 153 13.79 17.54 13.25
CA TRP A 153 12.52 18.25 13.36
C TRP A 153 12.76 19.71 13.72
N SER A 154 13.21 20.49 12.75
CA SER A 154 13.49 21.90 12.98
C SER A 154 12.25 22.65 13.47
N GLY A 155 12.44 23.74 14.19
CA GLY A 155 11.34 24.59 14.68
C GLY A 155 10.42 25.16 13.59
N SER A 156 10.79 25.02 12.31
CA SER A 156 10.00 25.43 11.16
C SER A 156 9.03 24.38 10.64
N VAL A 157 8.98 23.17 11.21
CA VAL A 157 7.99 22.14 10.84
C VAL A 157 6.63 22.54 11.40
N LEU A 158 5.72 22.91 10.50
CA LEU A 158 4.36 23.31 10.87
C LEU A 158 3.53 22.11 11.29
N GLY A 159 2.76 22.28 12.34
CA GLY A 159 1.75 21.35 12.76
C GLY A 159 0.49 21.38 11.89
N LEU A 160 -0.47 20.54 12.25
CA LEU A 160 -1.69 20.33 11.47
C LEU A 160 -2.55 21.59 11.36
N LEU A 161 -2.75 22.29 12.50
CA LEU A 161 -3.55 23.52 12.55
C LEU A 161 -2.82 24.69 11.89
N ALA A 162 -1.52 24.84 12.18
CA ALA A 162 -0.72 25.88 11.58
C ALA A 162 -0.69 25.80 10.05
N ARG A 163 -0.60 24.57 9.50
CA ARG A 163 -0.67 24.33 8.06
C ARG A 163 -2.03 24.68 7.48
N GLU A 164 -3.11 24.35 8.18
CA GLU A 164 -4.48 24.66 7.72
C GLU A 164 -4.74 26.16 7.68
N ARG A 165 -4.21 26.89 8.66
CA ARG A 165 -4.36 28.33 8.80
C ARG A 165 -3.31 29.16 8.04
N LEU A 166 -2.30 28.52 7.44
CA LEU A 166 -1.19 29.21 6.76
C LEU A 166 -1.67 30.20 5.69
N PRO A 167 -2.62 29.87 4.78
CA PRO A 167 -3.07 30.81 3.75
C PRO A 167 -3.70 32.08 4.32
N ALA A 168 -4.39 31.98 5.45
CA ALA A 168 -4.98 33.14 6.15
C ALA A 168 -3.93 33.92 6.93
N LYS A 169 -3.10 33.22 7.74
CA LYS A 169 -2.08 33.83 8.62
C LYS A 169 -1.02 34.58 7.81
N SER A 170 -0.62 34.06 6.65
CA SER A 170 0.36 34.66 5.76
C SER A 170 -0.25 35.66 4.78
N ASN A 171 -1.55 35.94 4.87
CA ASN A 171 -2.30 36.82 3.95
C ASN A 171 -1.99 36.58 2.49
N MET A 172 -1.90 35.30 2.09
CA MET A 172 -1.57 34.91 0.72
C MET A 172 -2.57 35.46 -0.29
N GLN A 173 -2.07 35.95 -1.42
CA GLN A 173 -2.86 36.44 -2.54
C GLN A 173 -2.75 35.50 -3.74
N ALA A 174 -3.62 35.69 -4.73
CA ALA A 174 -3.56 34.92 -5.98
C ALA A 174 -2.20 35.12 -6.66
N GLY A 175 -1.52 34.04 -7.01
CA GLY A 175 -0.18 34.00 -7.57
C GLY A 175 0.93 33.78 -6.56
N ASP A 176 0.64 33.88 -5.26
CA ASP A 176 1.65 33.67 -4.21
C ASP A 176 2.05 32.19 -4.11
N THR A 177 3.33 32.02 -3.81
CA THR A 177 3.93 30.71 -3.52
C THR A 177 4.64 30.75 -2.16
N THR A 178 4.28 29.84 -1.28
CA THR A 178 4.92 29.69 0.03
C THR A 178 5.52 28.30 0.18
N ARG A 179 6.70 28.21 0.79
CA ARG A 179 7.37 26.95 1.10
C ARG A 179 7.52 26.78 2.60
N VAL A 180 7.10 25.64 3.10
CA VAL A 180 7.18 25.30 4.53
C VAL A 180 7.59 23.84 4.70
N LEU A 181 7.98 23.47 5.90
CA LEU A 181 8.13 22.07 6.30
C LEU A 181 6.86 21.59 6.98
N GLY A 182 6.49 20.35 6.73
CA GLY A 182 5.36 19.70 7.38
C GLY A 182 5.64 18.21 7.60
N HIS A 183 4.83 17.58 8.43
CA HIS A 183 4.92 16.14 8.66
C HIS A 183 3.95 15.40 7.73
N GLU A 184 4.47 14.41 7.02
CA GLU A 184 3.65 13.46 6.23
C GLU A 184 3.47 12.17 7.04
N SER A 185 2.29 12.04 7.62
CA SER A 185 1.97 10.96 8.55
C SER A 185 1.95 9.56 7.91
N LEU A 186 1.72 9.48 6.60
CA LEU A 186 1.74 8.22 5.86
C LEU A 186 3.07 7.49 5.93
N ILE A 187 4.13 8.23 5.79
CA ILE A 187 5.50 7.73 5.77
C ILE A 187 6.25 8.10 7.04
N ASN A 188 5.57 8.76 7.99
CA ASN A 188 6.14 9.29 9.22
C ASN A 188 7.44 10.06 8.96
N GLN A 189 7.42 11.05 8.06
CA GLN A 189 8.60 11.85 7.69
C GLN A 189 8.27 13.34 7.58
N VAL A 190 9.28 14.17 7.86
CA VAL A 190 9.24 15.60 7.55
C VAL A 190 9.46 15.78 6.05
N VAL A 191 8.61 16.58 5.42
CA VAL A 191 8.61 16.88 3.99
C VAL A 191 8.58 18.37 3.74
N GLY A 192 9.15 18.80 2.62
CA GLY A 192 8.93 20.14 2.09
C GLY A 192 7.53 20.22 1.46
N LEU A 193 6.80 21.28 1.77
CA LEU A 193 5.48 21.56 1.21
C LEU A 193 5.54 22.90 0.47
N THR A 194 5.11 22.93 -0.78
CA THR A 194 4.94 24.15 -1.55
C THR A 194 3.44 24.41 -1.73
N ALA A 195 2.95 25.54 -1.26
CA ALA A 195 1.59 26.01 -1.44
C ALA A 195 1.56 27.08 -2.53
N ASN A 196 0.74 26.89 -3.57
CA ASN A 196 0.50 27.88 -4.61
C ASN A 196 -0.96 28.32 -4.56
N MET A 197 -1.20 29.60 -4.37
CA MET A 197 -2.55 30.16 -4.32
C MET A 197 -2.97 30.65 -5.72
N HIS A 198 -4.19 30.32 -6.11
CA HIS A 198 -4.78 30.68 -7.39
C HIS A 198 -5.89 31.73 -7.23
N PRO A 199 -6.27 32.43 -8.30
CA PRO A 199 -7.46 33.29 -8.30
C PRO A 199 -8.71 32.53 -7.87
N PRO A 200 -9.73 33.22 -7.32
CA PRO A 200 -11.03 32.63 -7.03
C PRO A 200 -11.64 31.96 -8.27
N GLU A 201 -12.23 30.80 -8.08
CA GLU A 201 -12.93 30.05 -9.13
C GLU A 201 -14.30 29.57 -8.64
N ARG A 202 -15.24 29.35 -9.58
CA ARG A 202 -16.57 28.83 -9.27
C ARG A 202 -16.50 27.31 -9.13
N VAL A 203 -16.85 26.81 -7.95
CA VAL A 203 -16.81 25.39 -7.62
C VAL A 203 -18.18 24.92 -7.16
N SER A 204 -18.62 23.77 -7.64
CA SER A 204 -19.84 23.12 -7.14
C SER A 204 -19.55 22.44 -5.79
N LEU A 205 -20.29 22.84 -4.77
CA LEU A 205 -20.29 22.25 -3.42
C LEU A 205 -21.73 21.88 -3.03
N ASN A 206 -22.01 20.62 -2.72
CA ASN A 206 -23.33 20.19 -2.23
C ASN A 206 -24.50 20.71 -3.07
N ASN A 207 -24.39 20.66 -4.41
CA ASN A 207 -25.35 21.16 -5.40
C ASN A 207 -25.53 22.71 -5.44
N GLN A 208 -24.65 23.44 -4.79
CA GLN A 208 -24.58 24.90 -4.87
C GLN A 208 -23.26 25.33 -5.47
N THR A 209 -23.27 26.43 -6.23
CA THR A 209 -22.03 27.02 -6.76
C THR A 209 -21.53 28.09 -5.81
N ALA A 210 -20.28 27.96 -5.37
CA ALA A 210 -19.60 28.94 -4.54
C ALA A 210 -18.33 29.45 -5.24
N GLU A 211 -17.96 30.70 -4.97
CA GLU A 211 -16.68 31.26 -5.38
C GLU A 211 -15.64 30.96 -4.30
N LEU A 212 -14.60 30.20 -4.67
CA LEU A 212 -13.61 29.67 -3.73
C LEU A 212 -12.20 29.93 -4.21
N VAL A 213 -11.28 30.14 -3.29
CA VAL A 213 -9.85 30.29 -3.58
C VAL A 213 -9.18 28.94 -3.56
N ARG A 214 -8.51 28.57 -4.66
CA ARG A 214 -7.78 27.31 -4.78
C ARG A 214 -6.35 27.45 -4.28
N VAL A 215 -5.88 26.45 -3.52
CA VAL A 215 -4.49 26.31 -3.08
C VAL A 215 -4.00 24.90 -3.45
N ASP A 216 -2.96 24.84 -4.28
CA ASP A 216 -2.31 23.58 -4.64
C ASP A 216 -1.13 23.33 -3.73
N TRP A 217 -1.15 22.22 -3.02
CA TRP A 217 -0.06 21.75 -2.16
C TRP A 217 0.76 20.69 -2.87
N LYS A 218 2.07 20.93 -3.01
CA LYS A 218 3.03 19.99 -3.61
C LYS A 218 4.02 19.53 -2.54
N PRO A 219 3.89 18.29 -2.04
CA PRO A 219 4.87 17.73 -1.11
C PRO A 219 6.13 17.28 -1.86
N LYS A 220 7.28 17.42 -1.19
CA LYS A 220 8.59 16.95 -1.67
C LYS A 220 9.36 16.33 -0.51
N LEU A 221 9.91 15.14 -0.71
CA LEU A 221 10.80 14.51 0.25
C LEU A 221 12.11 15.30 0.36
N LEU A 222 12.62 15.45 1.59
CA LEU A 222 13.85 16.21 1.87
C LEU A 222 15.13 15.43 1.52
N ARG A 223 15.03 14.11 1.44
CA ARG A 223 16.11 13.21 0.99
C ARG A 223 15.67 12.51 -0.27
N ASP A 224 16.62 12.15 -1.13
CA ASP A 224 16.32 11.32 -2.29
C ASP A 224 15.73 9.99 -1.82
N ALA A 225 14.44 9.86 -2.01
CA ALA A 225 13.70 8.66 -1.70
C ALA A 225 12.94 8.19 -2.95
N ALA A 226 12.78 6.90 -3.02
CA ALA A 226 12.08 6.23 -4.09
C ALA A 226 10.57 6.51 -4.14
N VAL A 227 10.05 7.43 -3.31
CA VAL A 227 8.62 7.71 -3.14
C VAL A 227 8.31 9.11 -3.63
N GLU A 228 7.40 9.25 -4.57
CA GLU A 228 6.82 10.52 -4.99
C GLU A 228 5.45 10.71 -4.32
N LEU A 229 5.27 11.83 -3.63
CA LEU A 229 4.02 12.15 -2.93
C LEU A 229 3.07 12.89 -3.88
N SER A 230 1.79 12.48 -3.92
CA SER A 230 0.80 13.14 -4.75
C SER A 230 0.45 14.53 -4.23
N PRO A 231 0.30 15.52 -5.13
CA PRO A 231 -0.19 16.84 -4.76
C PRO A 231 -1.64 16.78 -4.27
N THR A 232 -2.00 17.73 -3.43
CA THR A 232 -3.38 17.93 -2.95
C THR A 232 -3.86 19.32 -3.30
N THR A 233 -5.13 19.44 -3.66
CA THR A 233 -5.76 20.73 -3.93
C THR A 233 -6.77 21.03 -2.83
N TRP A 234 -6.72 22.23 -2.28
CA TRP A 234 -7.67 22.73 -1.29
C TRP A 234 -8.44 23.92 -1.85
N TRP A 235 -9.69 24.05 -1.43
CA TRP A 235 -10.51 25.22 -1.71
C TRP A 235 -10.94 25.88 -0.42
N LEU A 236 -10.74 27.19 -0.37
CA LEU A 236 -10.99 28.02 0.79
C LEU A 236 -12.19 28.92 0.51
N ASP A 237 -13.04 29.12 1.52
CA ASP A 237 -14.13 30.10 1.48
C ASP A 237 -13.62 31.55 1.70
N ALA A 238 -14.55 32.50 1.80
CA ALA A 238 -14.24 33.90 2.03
C ALA A 238 -13.50 34.15 3.37
N ASP A 239 -13.76 33.32 4.37
CA ASP A 239 -13.08 33.36 5.69
C ASP A 239 -11.72 32.62 5.67
N ARG A 240 -11.27 32.19 4.49
CA ARG A 240 -10.03 31.40 4.32
C ARG A 240 -10.06 30.05 5.04
N LYS A 241 -11.24 29.49 5.32
CA LYS A 241 -11.41 28.14 5.87
C LYS A 241 -11.48 27.13 4.74
N VAL A 242 -10.84 25.97 4.95
CA VAL A 242 -10.90 24.87 4.00
C VAL A 242 -12.31 24.28 3.95
N VAL A 243 -12.94 24.30 2.78
CA VAL A 243 -14.29 23.74 2.54
C VAL A 243 -14.27 22.52 1.63
N ARG A 244 -13.21 22.36 0.83
CA ARG A 244 -13.03 21.18 -0.02
C ARG A 244 -11.54 20.85 -0.14
N ARG A 245 -11.26 19.53 -0.17
CA ARG A 245 -9.92 19.00 -0.49
C ARG A 245 -10.07 17.95 -1.58
N GLN A 246 -9.05 17.82 -2.42
CA GLN A 246 -9.03 16.84 -3.49
C GLN A 246 -7.64 16.23 -3.64
N VAL A 247 -7.62 14.93 -3.92
CA VAL A 247 -6.42 14.17 -4.24
C VAL A 247 -6.73 13.27 -5.42
N GLN A 248 -5.87 13.30 -6.42
CA GLN A 248 -5.94 12.35 -7.53
C GLN A 248 -5.21 11.07 -7.15
N LEU A 249 -5.91 9.94 -7.21
CA LEU A 249 -5.34 8.61 -7.07
C LEU A 249 -5.13 8.03 -8.45
N ASP A 250 -3.88 7.99 -8.89
CA ASP A 250 -3.55 7.45 -10.19
C ASP A 250 -4.14 6.04 -10.39
N GLY A 251 -4.95 5.88 -11.44
CA GLY A 251 -5.58 4.61 -11.79
C GLY A 251 -6.79 4.19 -10.94
N LEU A 252 -7.07 4.85 -9.82
CA LEU A 252 -8.16 4.49 -8.91
C LEU A 252 -9.30 5.51 -8.85
N GLY A 253 -9.03 6.76 -9.23
CA GLY A 253 -10.03 7.82 -9.25
C GLY A 253 -9.66 9.05 -8.44
N THR A 254 -10.63 9.93 -8.24
CA THR A 254 -10.46 11.19 -7.51
C THR A 254 -11.13 11.11 -6.15
N VAL A 255 -10.35 11.34 -5.10
CA VAL A 255 -10.91 11.51 -3.76
C VAL A 255 -11.19 12.97 -3.49
N VAL A 256 -12.40 13.24 -3.08
CA VAL A 256 -12.89 14.55 -2.69
C VAL A 256 -13.38 14.50 -1.25
N MET A 257 -12.98 15.48 -0.46
CA MET A 257 -13.49 15.72 0.88
C MET A 257 -14.21 17.05 0.89
N THR A 258 -15.49 17.05 1.19
CA THR A 258 -16.31 18.26 1.22
C THR A 258 -16.80 18.53 2.63
N ARG A 259 -16.63 19.77 3.10
CA ARG A 259 -17.10 20.19 4.44
C ARG A 259 -18.59 19.92 4.56
N SER A 260 -19.01 19.37 5.70
CA SER A 260 -20.37 18.92 5.92
C SER A 260 -20.72 19.00 7.41
N THR A 261 -21.94 18.58 7.77
CA THR A 261 -22.33 18.40 9.17
C THR A 261 -22.20 16.93 9.57
N PRO A 262 -22.04 16.63 10.87
CA PRO A 262 -22.02 15.24 11.36
C PRO A 262 -23.25 14.43 10.92
N GLU A 263 -24.43 15.08 10.90
CA GLU A 263 -25.70 14.46 10.52
C GLU A 263 -25.73 14.09 9.04
N ALA A 264 -25.31 15.02 8.16
CA ALA A 264 -25.26 14.82 6.72
C ALA A 264 -24.24 13.71 6.36
N VAL A 265 -23.09 13.69 7.03
CA VAL A 265 -22.08 12.62 6.86
C VAL A 265 -22.66 11.27 7.25
N ARG A 266 -23.30 11.17 8.45
CA ARG A 266 -23.93 9.92 8.91
C ARG A 266 -25.01 9.44 7.94
N LEU A 267 -25.82 10.36 7.42
CA LEU A 267 -26.88 10.02 6.46
C LEU A 267 -26.27 9.49 5.15
N ALA A 268 -25.26 10.17 4.59
CA ALA A 268 -24.60 9.77 3.35
C ALA A 268 -23.90 8.40 3.46
N LEU A 269 -23.44 8.03 4.65
CA LEU A 269 -22.72 6.78 4.89
C LEU A 269 -23.60 5.63 5.38
N ARG A 270 -24.88 5.85 5.66
CA ARG A 270 -25.78 4.85 6.28
C ARG A 270 -25.79 3.52 5.52
N ASP A 271 -25.91 3.57 4.20
CA ASP A 271 -26.08 2.42 3.34
C ASP A 271 -24.89 2.20 2.38
N THR A 272 -23.79 2.92 2.62
CA THR A 272 -22.63 2.81 1.74
C THR A 272 -21.95 1.47 1.89
N LYS A 273 -21.72 0.80 0.76
CA LYS A 273 -20.87 -0.40 0.70
C LYS A 273 -19.42 -0.01 0.41
N GLY A 274 -19.20 1.22 -0.08
CA GLY A 274 -17.93 1.67 -0.59
C GLY A 274 -17.60 1.08 -1.97
N LYS A 275 -16.68 1.74 -2.68
CA LYS A 275 -16.20 1.30 -3.99
C LYS A 275 -15.36 0.03 -3.87
N ASP A 276 -15.58 -0.95 -4.76
CA ASP A 276 -14.75 -2.15 -4.81
C ASP A 276 -13.45 -1.89 -5.57
N LEU A 277 -12.39 -1.67 -4.81
CA LEU A 277 -11.06 -1.42 -5.35
C LEU A 277 -10.38 -2.69 -5.86
N GLY A 278 -10.73 -3.86 -5.35
CA GLY A 278 -10.26 -5.13 -5.87
C GLY A 278 -10.77 -5.33 -7.30
N GLU A 279 -12.05 -5.09 -7.54
CA GLU A 279 -12.63 -5.16 -8.88
C GLU A 279 -12.12 -4.04 -9.80
N ALA A 280 -12.01 -2.82 -9.31
CA ALA A 280 -11.48 -1.68 -10.09
C ALA A 280 -10.01 -1.87 -10.50
N SER A 281 -9.26 -2.70 -9.77
CA SER A 281 -7.87 -3.03 -10.11
C SER A 281 -7.71 -4.09 -11.18
N LEU A 282 -8.76 -4.82 -11.54
CA LEU A 282 -8.69 -5.86 -12.57
C LEU A 282 -8.35 -5.26 -13.94
N ILE A 283 -7.46 -5.92 -14.66
CA ILE A 283 -7.03 -5.56 -16.02
C ILE A 283 -7.86 -6.39 -17.00
N PRO A 284 -8.82 -5.80 -17.71
CA PRO A 284 -9.62 -6.55 -18.68
C PRO A 284 -8.74 -7.03 -19.84
N LEU A 285 -9.04 -8.23 -20.34
CA LEU A 285 -8.45 -8.80 -21.55
C LEU A 285 -9.46 -8.80 -22.69
N ASP A 286 -8.97 -8.69 -23.92
CA ASP A 286 -9.76 -8.67 -25.15
C ASP A 286 -10.46 -10.00 -25.44
N ARG A 287 -9.84 -11.14 -25.03
CA ARG A 287 -10.35 -12.48 -25.27
C ARG A 287 -9.89 -13.47 -24.19
N PRO A 288 -10.63 -14.58 -23.99
CA PRO A 288 -10.21 -15.61 -23.05
C PRO A 288 -9.00 -16.40 -23.56
N VAL A 289 -8.21 -16.91 -22.61
CA VAL A 289 -7.17 -17.92 -22.86
C VAL A 289 -7.83 -19.29 -22.77
N PRO A 290 -7.94 -20.04 -23.86
CA PRO A 290 -8.49 -21.41 -23.82
C PRO A 290 -7.61 -22.30 -22.94
N ASN A 291 -8.22 -23.05 -22.03
CA ASN A 291 -7.54 -24.07 -21.21
C ASN A 291 -6.21 -23.60 -20.62
N ILE A 292 -6.21 -22.47 -19.89
CA ILE A 292 -4.97 -21.88 -19.30
C ILE A 292 -4.10 -22.91 -18.56
N ARG A 293 -4.70 -23.97 -18.01
CA ARG A 293 -3.97 -25.04 -17.31
C ARG A 293 -3.16 -25.93 -18.26
N GLN A 294 -3.53 -26.00 -19.55
CA GLN A 294 -2.88 -26.79 -20.60
C GLN A 294 -2.02 -25.91 -21.53
N ALA A 295 -2.16 -24.59 -21.44
CA ALA A 295 -1.36 -23.67 -22.22
C ALA A 295 0.12 -23.78 -21.81
N ARG A 296 0.99 -24.14 -22.80
CA ARG A 296 2.44 -24.17 -22.60
C ARG A 296 3.03 -22.77 -22.51
N ARG A 297 2.53 -21.87 -23.35
CA ARG A 297 2.97 -20.49 -23.46
C ARG A 297 1.81 -19.59 -23.81
N VAL A 298 1.76 -18.42 -23.19
CA VAL A 298 0.84 -17.35 -23.56
C VAL A 298 1.64 -16.05 -23.74
N ILE A 299 1.35 -15.33 -24.81
CA ILE A 299 1.90 -13.97 -25.01
C ILE A 299 0.80 -12.98 -24.69
N TYR A 300 1.03 -12.17 -23.67
CA TYR A 300 0.18 -11.07 -23.28
C TYR A 300 0.80 -9.75 -23.72
N ARG A 301 -0.03 -8.77 -24.07
CA ARG A 301 0.41 -7.38 -24.24
C ARG A 301 -0.31 -6.51 -23.24
N LEU A 302 0.45 -5.78 -22.43
CA LEU A 302 -0.07 -4.83 -21.45
C LEU A 302 0.18 -3.41 -21.95
N ARG A 303 -0.88 -2.58 -21.96
CA ARG A 303 -0.83 -1.19 -22.43
C ARG A 303 -1.11 -0.23 -21.28
N PRO A 304 -0.26 0.80 -21.09
CA PRO A 304 -0.55 1.89 -20.16
C PRO A 304 -1.80 2.67 -20.56
N LYS A 305 -2.61 3.08 -19.60
CA LYS A 305 -3.70 4.04 -19.77
C LYS A 305 -3.14 5.44 -19.55
N GLY A 306 -2.57 6.07 -20.58
CA GLY A 306 -2.17 7.49 -20.59
C GLY A 306 -0.70 7.81 -20.35
N GLU A 307 0.06 7.09 -19.54
CA GLU A 307 1.50 7.33 -19.32
C GLU A 307 2.35 6.45 -20.24
N ALA A 308 3.14 7.06 -21.11
CA ALA A 308 3.96 6.34 -22.10
C ALA A 308 5.12 5.52 -21.49
N ASN A 309 5.57 5.83 -20.26
CA ASN A 309 6.77 5.23 -19.64
C ASN A 309 6.45 4.45 -18.35
N LEU A 310 5.35 3.72 -18.32
CA LEU A 310 4.99 2.91 -17.16
C LEU A 310 5.91 1.69 -16.98
N PHE A 311 6.44 1.16 -18.09
CA PHE A 311 7.36 0.03 -18.12
C PHE A 311 8.76 0.50 -18.50
N ASP A 312 9.76 0.05 -17.77
CA ASP A 312 11.16 0.31 -18.05
C ASP A 312 11.97 -0.96 -17.76
N LEU A 313 12.41 -1.64 -18.81
CA LEU A 313 13.17 -2.90 -18.69
C LEU A 313 14.63 -2.68 -18.24
N ALA A 314 15.14 -1.48 -18.39
CA ALA A 314 16.53 -1.13 -18.03
C ALA A 314 16.61 -0.25 -16.77
N GLY A 315 15.49 0.25 -16.28
CA GLY A 315 15.39 1.20 -15.20
C GLY A 315 15.05 0.56 -13.86
N PRO A 316 14.69 1.38 -12.92
CA PRO A 316 14.44 0.95 -11.55
C PRO A 316 13.15 0.14 -11.34
N ASN A 317 12.34 -0.10 -12.38
CA ASN A 317 11.11 -0.90 -12.34
C ASN A 317 11.03 -1.88 -13.51
N PRO A 318 12.01 -2.76 -13.65
CA PRO A 318 11.92 -3.77 -14.69
C PRO A 318 10.76 -4.72 -14.35
N VAL A 319 9.97 -5.07 -15.36
CA VAL A 319 9.16 -6.29 -15.27
C VAL A 319 10.12 -7.46 -15.25
N ALA A 320 9.97 -8.35 -14.26
CA ALA A 320 10.94 -9.43 -14.07
C ALA A 320 11.02 -10.35 -15.29
N GLU A 321 12.23 -10.58 -15.75
CA GLU A 321 12.56 -11.64 -16.69
C GLU A 321 13.17 -12.82 -15.92
N ASP A 322 12.80 -14.03 -16.29
CA ASP A 322 13.35 -15.27 -15.75
C ASP A 322 13.32 -16.38 -16.81
N THR A 323 13.65 -17.59 -16.42
CA THR A 323 13.61 -18.76 -17.32
C THR A 323 12.22 -19.03 -17.91
N ARG A 324 11.18 -18.50 -17.29
CA ARG A 324 9.77 -18.72 -17.63
C ARG A 324 9.12 -17.52 -18.32
N GLN A 325 9.66 -16.32 -18.13
CA GLN A 325 9.07 -15.09 -18.66
C GLN A 325 10.10 -14.24 -19.39
N GLN A 326 9.76 -13.85 -20.60
CA GLN A 326 10.50 -12.88 -21.42
C GLN A 326 9.64 -11.63 -21.63
N ALA A 327 10.26 -10.46 -21.52
CA ALA A 327 9.60 -9.18 -21.68
C ALA A 327 10.17 -8.42 -22.88
N ARG A 328 9.28 -7.80 -23.67
CA ARG A 328 9.67 -6.94 -24.81
C ARG A 328 8.89 -5.63 -24.75
N LEU A 329 9.59 -4.53 -24.52
CA LEU A 329 9.01 -3.20 -24.62
C LEU A 329 8.79 -2.83 -26.08
N LEU A 330 7.62 -2.30 -26.41
CA LEU A 330 7.24 -1.88 -27.75
C LEU A 330 7.36 -0.35 -27.91
N PRO A 331 7.48 0.16 -29.16
CA PRO A 331 7.64 1.59 -29.42
C PRO A 331 6.45 2.47 -28.92
N ASP A 332 5.27 1.88 -28.77
CA ASP A 332 4.07 2.53 -28.23
C ASP A 332 4.00 2.58 -26.69
N GLY A 333 5.08 2.16 -26.01
CA GLY A 333 5.14 2.10 -24.55
C GLY A 333 4.42 0.89 -23.94
N SER A 334 3.80 0.02 -24.75
CA SER A 334 3.27 -1.26 -24.28
C SER A 334 4.37 -2.29 -24.09
N ILE A 335 4.07 -3.33 -23.27
CA ILE A 335 5.01 -4.44 -23.05
C ILE A 335 4.36 -5.76 -23.47
N GLU A 336 5.09 -6.57 -24.22
CA GLU A 336 4.74 -7.98 -24.46
C GLU A 336 5.47 -8.88 -23.48
N LEU A 337 4.70 -9.76 -22.85
CA LEU A 337 5.17 -10.78 -21.91
C LEU A 337 4.90 -12.16 -22.49
N ALA A 338 5.95 -12.88 -22.85
CA ALA A 338 5.87 -14.27 -23.26
C ALA A 338 6.07 -15.15 -22.02
N VAL A 339 5.00 -15.78 -21.54
CA VAL A 339 4.96 -16.51 -20.27
C VAL A 339 4.79 -18.00 -20.52
N LEU A 340 5.74 -18.81 -20.04
CA LEU A 340 5.70 -20.27 -20.07
C LEU A 340 4.98 -20.80 -18.82
N ALA A 341 4.31 -21.95 -18.95
CA ALA A 341 3.87 -22.72 -17.81
C ALA A 341 5.07 -23.24 -17.00
N GLY A 342 4.93 -23.26 -15.69
CA GLY A 342 5.93 -23.86 -14.80
C GLY A 342 6.12 -25.35 -15.11
N GLN A 343 7.33 -25.84 -14.90
CA GLN A 343 7.67 -27.24 -15.08
C GLN A 343 8.16 -27.84 -13.76
N LYS A 344 8.05 -29.15 -13.64
CA LYS A 344 8.72 -29.90 -12.58
C LYS A 344 10.22 -29.84 -12.86
N PRO A 345 11.09 -29.64 -11.87
CA PRO A 345 12.55 -29.68 -12.08
C PRO A 345 12.97 -31.07 -12.56
N ASP A 346 13.92 -31.10 -13.50
CA ASP A 346 14.43 -32.35 -14.08
C ASP A 346 15.30 -33.12 -13.08
N ARG A 347 16.04 -32.39 -12.25
CA ARG A 347 16.82 -32.92 -11.13
C ARG A 347 16.25 -32.42 -9.82
N ILE A 348 16.36 -33.22 -8.78
CA ILE A 348 15.84 -32.91 -7.45
C ILE A 348 17.04 -32.70 -6.51
N ALA A 349 18.12 -32.14 -7.04
CA ALA A 349 19.30 -31.80 -6.28
C ALA A 349 18.99 -30.68 -5.26
N GLY A 350 19.76 -30.65 -4.18
CA GLY A 350 19.54 -29.73 -3.07
C GLY A 350 19.71 -28.26 -3.41
N ALA A 351 19.61 -27.45 -2.40
CA ALA A 351 19.62 -25.99 -2.46
C ALA A 351 21.03 -25.38 -2.59
N GLU A 352 21.96 -26.08 -3.21
CA GLU A 352 23.33 -25.59 -3.40
C GLU A 352 23.30 -24.26 -4.19
N ASP A 353 24.11 -23.29 -3.74
CA ASP A 353 24.34 -21.98 -4.36
C ASP A 353 23.21 -20.92 -4.30
N ALA A 354 22.15 -21.12 -3.54
CA ALA A 354 21.18 -20.04 -3.34
C ALA A 354 21.73 -18.96 -2.36
N PRO A 355 21.51 -17.65 -2.65
CA PRO A 355 21.93 -16.58 -1.75
C PRO A 355 21.30 -16.70 -0.36
N ARG A 356 22.08 -16.36 0.69
CA ARG A 356 21.66 -16.52 2.09
C ARG A 356 20.38 -15.78 2.46
N GLU A 357 20.09 -14.68 1.80
CA GLU A 357 18.87 -13.89 2.04
C GLU A 357 17.57 -14.68 1.83
N PHE A 358 17.61 -15.78 1.08
CA PHE A 358 16.42 -16.59 0.80
C PHE A 358 16.19 -17.73 1.82
N TYR A 359 17.04 -17.86 2.82
CA TYR A 359 16.87 -18.79 3.94
C TYR A 359 16.43 -18.11 5.24
N GLY A 360 16.68 -16.79 5.33
CA GLY A 360 16.58 -16.02 6.56
C GLY A 360 15.15 -15.82 7.06
N THR A 361 15.07 -15.42 8.31
CA THR A 361 13.86 -14.94 8.97
C THR A 361 13.73 -13.44 8.80
N SER A 362 12.50 -12.94 8.76
CA SER A 362 12.19 -11.51 8.70
C SER A 362 10.91 -11.21 9.47
N LYS A 363 10.50 -9.95 9.51
CA LYS A 363 9.27 -9.55 10.19
C LYS A 363 8.02 -10.28 9.66
N PHE A 364 7.93 -10.47 8.34
CA PHE A 364 6.78 -11.11 7.70
C PHE A 364 6.95 -12.60 7.53
N ILE A 365 8.17 -13.03 7.18
CA ILE A 365 8.56 -14.42 7.02
C ILE A 365 9.33 -14.81 8.27
N ASP A 366 8.64 -14.99 9.39
CA ASP A 366 9.22 -15.29 10.70
C ASP A 366 9.50 -16.79 10.85
N THR A 367 10.38 -17.29 9.97
CA THR A 367 10.77 -18.70 9.81
C THR A 367 11.22 -19.36 11.12
N ASP A 368 11.89 -18.61 11.99
CA ASP A 368 12.42 -19.11 13.25
C ASP A 368 11.38 -19.27 14.36
N HIS A 369 10.17 -18.75 14.14
CA HIS A 369 9.10 -18.86 15.12
C HIS A 369 8.72 -20.34 15.34
N PRO A 370 8.63 -20.84 16.60
CA PRO A 370 8.38 -22.26 16.91
C PRO A 370 7.15 -22.84 16.21
N LYS A 371 6.08 -22.06 16.11
CA LYS A 371 4.84 -22.46 15.43
C LYS A 371 5.03 -22.68 13.92
N VAL A 372 5.86 -21.85 13.26
CA VAL A 372 6.17 -22.00 11.84
C VAL A 372 6.92 -23.30 11.60
N ARG A 373 7.96 -23.58 12.40
CA ARG A 373 8.72 -24.83 12.34
C ARG A 373 7.86 -26.06 12.62
N GLN A 374 6.99 -25.98 13.63
CA GLN A 374 6.05 -27.06 13.95
C GLN A 374 5.12 -27.37 12.78
N VAL A 375 4.52 -26.33 12.18
CA VAL A 375 3.61 -26.49 11.04
C VAL A 375 4.35 -27.03 9.82
N ALA A 376 5.57 -26.59 9.55
CA ALA A 376 6.40 -27.10 8.44
C ALA A 376 6.67 -28.61 8.57
N ALA A 377 7.02 -29.07 9.76
CA ALA A 377 7.23 -30.49 10.04
C ALA A 377 5.93 -31.29 9.91
N MET A 378 4.82 -30.83 10.52
CA MET A 378 3.49 -31.46 10.42
C MET A 378 2.98 -31.57 8.98
N ALA A 379 3.29 -30.61 8.14
CA ALA A 379 2.88 -30.59 6.74
C ALA A 379 3.72 -31.52 5.84
N GLY A 380 4.67 -32.25 6.39
CA GLY A 380 5.56 -33.17 5.66
C GLY A 380 6.66 -32.45 4.87
N GLY A 381 7.06 -31.26 5.28
CA GLY A 381 8.12 -30.49 4.65
C GLY A 381 9.52 -31.07 4.87
N LEU A 382 9.69 -31.95 5.83
CA LEU A 382 10.96 -32.64 6.13
C LEU A 382 11.08 -34.00 5.45
N ASP A 383 10.03 -34.45 4.74
CA ASP A 383 9.95 -35.79 4.17
C ASP A 383 10.19 -35.79 2.66
N GLY A 384 11.14 -36.59 2.19
CA GLY A 384 11.41 -36.80 0.78
C GLY A 384 12.35 -35.74 0.19
N ASP A 385 12.29 -35.59 -1.13
CA ASP A 385 13.06 -34.59 -1.86
C ASP A 385 12.46 -33.20 -1.81
N CYS A 386 13.25 -32.17 -2.15
CA CYS A 386 12.83 -30.76 -2.09
C CYS A 386 11.54 -30.47 -2.90
N TRP A 387 11.38 -31.08 -4.07
CA TRP A 387 10.18 -30.90 -4.88
C TRP A 387 8.93 -31.51 -4.23
N THR A 388 9.08 -32.74 -3.73
CA THR A 388 7.99 -33.44 -3.04
C THR A 388 7.60 -32.71 -1.77
N ALA A 389 8.58 -32.27 -0.97
CA ALA A 389 8.35 -31.48 0.23
C ALA A 389 7.65 -30.15 -0.09
N ALA A 390 8.17 -29.37 -1.04
CA ALA A 390 7.60 -28.07 -1.42
C ALA A 390 6.15 -28.19 -1.94
N THR A 391 5.85 -29.21 -2.75
CA THR A 391 4.47 -29.42 -3.25
C THR A 391 3.50 -29.94 -2.18
N ARG A 392 3.98 -30.66 -1.15
CA ARG A 392 3.18 -30.99 0.03
C ARG A 392 2.85 -29.76 0.84
N LEU A 393 3.84 -28.90 1.08
CA LEU A 393 3.66 -27.62 1.78
C LEU A 393 2.68 -26.72 1.03
N GLU A 394 2.78 -26.63 -0.30
CA GLU A 394 1.84 -25.88 -1.15
C GLU A 394 0.40 -26.36 -0.93
N LYS A 395 0.16 -27.68 -1.05
CA LYS A 395 -1.16 -28.27 -0.83
C LYS A 395 -1.65 -28.09 0.60
N PHE A 396 -0.76 -28.14 1.58
CA PHE A 396 -1.12 -27.92 2.97
C PHE A 396 -1.58 -26.48 3.20
N VAL A 397 -0.86 -25.47 2.66
CA VAL A 397 -1.27 -24.05 2.73
C VAL A 397 -2.62 -23.87 2.06
N GLN A 398 -2.80 -24.37 0.84
CA GLN A 398 -4.05 -24.25 0.09
C GLN A 398 -5.26 -24.84 0.85
N ARG A 399 -5.11 -26.01 1.46
CA ARG A 399 -6.21 -26.68 2.19
C ARG A 399 -6.62 -25.97 3.47
N ASN A 400 -5.69 -25.26 4.12
CA ASN A 400 -5.93 -24.58 5.39
C ASN A 400 -6.33 -23.10 5.18
N LEU A 401 -6.00 -22.49 4.05
CA LEU A 401 -6.35 -21.11 3.73
C LEU A 401 -7.86 -20.91 3.78
N LYS A 402 -8.29 -19.99 4.61
CA LYS A 402 -9.68 -19.48 4.69
C LYS A 402 -9.71 -18.13 3.99
N PRO A 403 -10.28 -18.05 2.78
CA PRO A 403 -10.24 -16.82 1.99
C PRO A 403 -10.84 -15.63 2.73
N ASP A 404 -10.08 -14.56 2.85
CA ASP A 404 -10.50 -13.30 3.42
C ASP A 404 -9.71 -12.15 2.78
N ALA A 405 -10.30 -11.55 1.75
CA ALA A 405 -9.66 -10.44 1.02
C ALA A 405 -9.53 -9.17 1.89
N ALA A 406 -10.28 -9.06 2.97
CA ALA A 406 -10.23 -7.95 3.90
C ALA A 406 -9.22 -8.17 5.05
N ALA A 407 -8.57 -9.33 5.13
CA ALA A 407 -7.58 -9.58 6.16
C ALA A 407 -6.35 -8.65 6.00
N PRO A 408 -5.93 -7.95 7.07
CA PRO A 408 -4.69 -7.19 7.04
C PRO A 408 -3.49 -8.13 6.94
N LEU A 409 -2.46 -7.75 6.20
CA LEU A 409 -1.23 -8.53 6.13
C LEU A 409 -0.56 -8.58 7.51
N CYS A 410 -0.03 -9.74 7.89
CA CYS A 410 0.59 -9.98 9.19
C CYS A 410 1.75 -10.96 9.05
N SER A 411 2.50 -11.24 10.14
CA SER A 411 3.53 -12.26 10.14
C SER A 411 2.92 -13.65 9.89
N VAL A 412 3.74 -14.58 9.45
CA VAL A 412 3.28 -15.96 9.21
C VAL A 412 2.81 -16.61 10.51
N SER A 413 3.51 -16.43 11.63
CA SER A 413 3.10 -16.99 12.92
C SER A 413 1.73 -16.51 13.40
N GLU A 414 1.39 -15.25 13.11
CA GLU A 414 0.06 -14.69 13.38
C GLU A 414 -1.00 -15.25 12.42
N PHE A 415 -0.70 -15.29 11.13
CA PHE A 415 -1.60 -15.86 10.12
C PHE A 415 -1.96 -17.30 10.46
N LEU A 416 -0.99 -18.12 10.90
CA LEU A 416 -1.19 -19.49 11.31
C LEU A 416 -2.14 -19.66 12.51
N ALA A 417 -2.49 -18.59 13.23
CA ALA A 417 -3.49 -18.66 14.30
C ALA A 417 -4.92 -18.79 13.77
N THR A 418 -5.20 -18.19 12.62
CA THR A 418 -6.56 -18.08 12.04
C THR A 418 -6.71 -18.72 10.68
N TRP A 419 -5.63 -18.78 9.91
CA TRP A 419 -5.58 -19.14 8.49
C TRP A 419 -6.48 -18.27 7.60
N ARG A 420 -6.92 -17.11 8.10
CA ARG A 420 -7.77 -16.19 7.35
C ARG A 420 -6.91 -15.17 6.60
N GLY A 421 -7.02 -15.17 5.28
CA GLY A 421 -6.23 -14.26 4.46
C GLY A 421 -6.42 -14.48 2.97
N ASP A 422 -5.50 -13.94 2.20
CA ASP A 422 -5.50 -13.99 0.73
C ASP A 422 -4.17 -14.53 0.17
N CYS A 423 -3.97 -14.38 -1.14
CA CYS A 423 -2.77 -14.86 -1.84
C CYS A 423 -1.45 -14.35 -1.22
N ARG A 424 -1.42 -13.15 -0.65
CA ARG A 424 -0.22 -12.58 0.02
C ARG A 424 0.16 -13.41 1.24
N HIS A 425 -0.84 -13.77 2.06
CA HIS A 425 -0.65 -14.62 3.24
C HIS A 425 -0.21 -16.03 2.84
N ALA A 426 -0.84 -16.59 1.81
CA ALA A 426 -0.48 -17.91 1.30
C ALA A 426 0.97 -17.93 0.78
N ALA A 427 1.38 -16.91 0.01
CA ALA A 427 2.73 -16.80 -0.53
C ALA A 427 3.79 -16.67 0.57
N LEU A 428 3.58 -15.75 1.55
CA LEU A 428 4.49 -15.60 2.68
C LEU A 428 4.60 -16.87 3.52
N THR A 429 3.45 -17.53 3.76
CA THR A 429 3.40 -18.75 4.56
C THR A 429 4.14 -19.89 3.87
N LEU A 430 3.88 -20.11 2.58
CA LEU A 430 4.59 -21.17 1.85
C LEU A 430 6.10 -20.89 1.81
N ALA A 431 6.53 -19.64 1.62
CA ALA A 431 7.95 -19.29 1.69
C ALA A 431 8.55 -19.55 3.07
N ALA A 432 7.85 -19.20 4.16
CA ALA A 432 8.31 -19.46 5.52
C ALA A 432 8.42 -20.96 5.83
N LEU A 433 7.42 -21.75 5.42
CA LEU A 433 7.43 -23.19 5.63
C LEU A 433 8.56 -23.88 4.84
N CYS A 434 8.81 -23.45 3.59
CA CYS A 434 9.93 -23.92 2.79
C CYS A 434 11.27 -23.59 3.46
N ARG A 435 11.46 -22.35 3.91
CA ARG A 435 12.68 -21.93 4.63
C ARG A 435 12.88 -22.71 5.93
N ALA A 436 11.80 -22.96 6.68
CA ALA A 436 11.85 -23.76 7.91
C ALA A 436 12.30 -25.21 7.65
N CYS A 437 12.19 -25.70 6.43
CA CYS A 437 12.69 -26.99 5.95
C CYS A 437 14.00 -26.85 5.15
N ASN A 438 14.73 -25.76 5.34
CA ASN A 438 16.01 -25.48 4.67
C ASN A 438 15.92 -25.44 3.13
N MET A 439 14.76 -25.07 2.59
CA MET A 439 14.56 -24.81 1.17
C MET A 439 14.51 -23.30 0.94
N PRO A 440 15.44 -22.73 0.14
CA PRO A 440 15.43 -21.31 -0.16
C PRO A 440 14.16 -20.93 -0.89
N ALA A 441 13.50 -19.88 -0.43
CA ALA A 441 12.23 -19.46 -1.00
C ALA A 441 12.10 -17.94 -1.01
N ARG A 442 11.36 -17.41 -1.99
CA ARG A 442 10.99 -16.00 -2.09
C ARG A 442 9.54 -15.85 -2.47
N THR A 443 8.99 -14.66 -2.28
CA THR A 443 7.66 -14.34 -2.82
C THR A 443 7.80 -13.67 -4.17
N ALA A 444 6.94 -14.01 -5.11
CA ALA A 444 6.76 -13.34 -6.38
C ALA A 444 5.42 -12.61 -6.38
N PHE A 445 5.40 -11.44 -6.99
CA PHE A 445 4.23 -10.59 -7.14
C PHE A 445 4.00 -10.26 -8.60
N GLY A 446 2.74 -10.26 -9.01
CA GLY A 446 2.41 -10.01 -10.40
C GLY A 446 0.92 -10.08 -10.68
N LEU A 447 0.58 -10.66 -11.81
CA LEU A 447 -0.78 -10.77 -12.32
C LEU A 447 -1.13 -12.24 -12.56
N LEU A 448 -2.38 -12.60 -12.24
CA LEU A 448 -2.93 -13.92 -12.50
C LEU A 448 -4.10 -13.81 -13.49
N TYR A 449 -4.08 -14.63 -14.52
CA TYR A 449 -5.23 -14.80 -15.42
C TYR A 449 -6.40 -15.41 -14.66
N VAL A 450 -7.52 -14.71 -14.68
CA VAL A 450 -8.78 -15.17 -14.08
C VAL A 450 -9.95 -14.94 -15.04
N GLN A 451 -10.98 -15.76 -14.91
CA GLN A 451 -12.25 -15.56 -15.58
C GLN A 451 -13.29 -15.17 -14.54
N LYS A 452 -13.69 -13.90 -14.55
CA LYS A 452 -14.75 -13.43 -13.66
C LYS A 452 -16.11 -13.83 -14.22
N THR A 453 -16.84 -14.67 -13.51
CA THR A 453 -18.21 -15.06 -13.86
C THR A 453 -19.19 -14.06 -13.23
N GLY A 454 -20.11 -13.53 -14.05
CA GLY A 454 -21.12 -12.57 -13.61
C GLY A 454 -22.36 -12.59 -14.49
N PRO A 455 -23.37 -11.72 -14.22
CA PRO A 455 -24.62 -11.66 -14.99
C PRO A 455 -24.45 -11.43 -16.49
N GLY A 456 -23.31 -10.89 -16.94
CA GLY A 456 -22.95 -10.67 -18.35
C GLY A 456 -22.05 -11.74 -18.95
N GLY A 457 -21.97 -12.94 -18.36
CA GLY A 457 -21.08 -14.02 -18.81
C GLY A 457 -19.70 -14.00 -18.14
N SER A 458 -18.78 -14.81 -18.67
CA SER A 458 -17.40 -14.88 -18.17
C SER A 458 -16.53 -13.85 -18.87
N LYS A 459 -15.93 -12.93 -18.09
CA LYS A 459 -15.02 -11.90 -18.59
C LYS A 459 -13.58 -12.25 -18.21
N PRO A 460 -12.68 -12.41 -19.21
CA PRO A 460 -11.27 -12.65 -18.95
C PRO A 460 -10.61 -11.40 -18.42
N CYS A 461 -9.79 -11.53 -17.40
CA CYS A 461 -9.00 -10.42 -16.85
C CYS A 461 -7.72 -10.94 -16.19
N LEU A 462 -6.83 -10.00 -15.87
CA LEU A 462 -5.68 -10.25 -15.01
C LEU A 462 -5.96 -9.57 -13.67
N GLY A 463 -5.81 -10.32 -12.58
CA GLY A 463 -5.90 -9.82 -11.21
C GLY A 463 -4.52 -9.79 -10.56
N PHE A 464 -4.28 -8.83 -9.68
CA PHE A 464 -3.05 -8.80 -8.90
C PHE A 464 -2.97 -10.02 -7.98
N HIS A 465 -1.79 -10.66 -7.96
CA HIS A 465 -1.59 -11.93 -7.29
C HIS A 465 -0.18 -12.07 -6.71
N ALA A 466 -0.06 -12.96 -5.71
CA ALA A 466 1.20 -13.33 -5.09
C ALA A 466 1.33 -14.84 -5.02
N TRP A 467 2.55 -15.35 -5.25
CA TRP A 467 2.89 -16.77 -5.14
C TRP A 467 4.30 -16.93 -4.56
N THR A 468 4.74 -18.16 -4.38
CA THR A 468 6.06 -18.49 -3.86
C THR A 468 6.93 -19.07 -4.97
N GLU A 469 8.21 -18.73 -4.97
CA GLU A 469 9.23 -19.40 -5.77
C GLU A 469 10.21 -20.09 -4.83
N VAL A 470 10.49 -21.36 -5.07
CA VAL A 470 11.42 -22.19 -4.30
C VAL A 470 12.63 -22.50 -5.19
N TRP A 471 13.83 -22.39 -4.63
CA TRP A 471 15.07 -22.71 -5.34
C TRP A 471 15.33 -24.20 -5.32
N ILE A 472 15.31 -24.81 -6.49
CA ILE A 472 15.52 -26.24 -6.68
C ILE A 472 16.37 -26.43 -7.94
N ASP A 473 17.44 -27.17 -7.87
CA ASP A 473 18.34 -27.51 -8.99
C ASP A 473 18.80 -26.26 -9.77
N GLY A 474 19.26 -25.25 -9.05
CA GLY A 474 19.83 -24.03 -9.64
C GLY A 474 18.80 -23.08 -10.27
N GLN A 475 17.50 -23.27 -10.05
CA GLN A 475 16.47 -22.43 -10.63
C GLN A 475 15.30 -22.14 -9.68
N TRP A 476 14.60 -21.04 -9.89
CA TRP A 476 13.40 -20.67 -9.17
C TRP A 476 12.17 -21.38 -9.75
N ILE A 477 11.52 -22.21 -8.95
CA ILE A 477 10.30 -22.95 -9.33
C ILE A 477 9.09 -22.33 -8.63
N GLY A 478 8.13 -21.85 -9.42
CA GLY A 478 6.90 -21.24 -8.89
C GLY A 478 5.88 -22.27 -8.38
N LEU A 479 5.39 -22.03 -7.16
CA LEU A 479 4.32 -22.76 -6.49
C LEU A 479 3.29 -21.76 -5.93
N ASP A 480 2.01 -22.09 -6.04
CA ASP A 480 0.94 -21.20 -5.59
C ASP A 480 0.14 -21.81 -4.43
N GLY A 481 0.44 -21.37 -3.22
CA GLY A 481 -0.25 -21.81 -2.00
C GLY A 481 -1.74 -21.42 -1.95
N THR A 482 -2.23 -20.57 -2.85
CA THR A 482 -3.67 -20.26 -2.98
C THR A 482 -4.38 -21.29 -3.84
N LEU A 483 -3.73 -21.75 -4.91
CA LEU A 483 -4.32 -22.63 -5.91
C LEU A 483 -3.98 -24.13 -5.71
N GLY A 484 -2.83 -24.45 -5.13
CA GLY A 484 -2.40 -25.81 -4.79
C GLY A 484 -2.23 -26.73 -6.01
N GLN A 485 -1.77 -26.18 -7.14
CA GLN A 485 -1.72 -26.89 -8.43
C GLN A 485 -0.43 -27.68 -8.66
N GLY A 486 0.54 -27.58 -7.77
CA GLY A 486 1.85 -28.21 -7.87
C GLY A 486 2.81 -27.53 -8.87
N LYS A 487 2.32 -26.66 -9.72
CA LYS A 487 3.11 -25.81 -10.61
C LYS A 487 2.24 -24.64 -11.09
N ILE A 488 2.85 -23.48 -11.28
CA ILE A 488 2.15 -22.31 -11.80
C ILE A 488 1.92 -22.45 -13.32
N THR A 489 0.87 -21.78 -13.83
CA THR A 489 0.48 -21.82 -15.24
C THR A 489 1.10 -20.66 -16.03
N ALA A 490 0.94 -20.67 -17.35
CA ALA A 490 1.25 -19.51 -18.19
C ALA A 490 0.34 -18.29 -17.92
N GLY A 491 -0.59 -18.42 -16.99
CA GLY A 491 -1.41 -17.32 -16.49
C GLY A 491 -0.81 -16.53 -15.32
N HIS A 492 0.40 -16.88 -14.84
CA HIS A 492 1.10 -16.16 -13.78
C HIS A 492 2.17 -15.26 -14.42
N LEU A 493 1.85 -13.97 -14.55
CA LEU A 493 2.75 -12.95 -15.11
C LEU A 493 3.49 -12.27 -13.97
N LYS A 494 4.80 -12.42 -13.92
CA LYS A 494 5.64 -11.89 -12.84
C LYS A 494 5.99 -10.42 -13.09
N ILE A 495 5.81 -9.60 -12.09
CA ILE A 495 6.23 -8.19 -12.09
C ILE A 495 7.52 -8.03 -11.29
N CYS A 496 7.56 -8.58 -10.08
CA CYS A 496 8.73 -8.54 -9.22
C CYS A 496 8.77 -9.74 -8.27
N ASP A 497 9.89 -9.91 -7.59
CA ASP A 497 10.05 -10.86 -6.49
C ASP A 497 10.85 -10.23 -5.34
N HIS A 498 10.79 -10.85 -4.16
CA HIS A 498 11.50 -10.34 -3.00
C HIS A 498 11.81 -11.43 -1.95
N SER A 499 13.00 -11.34 -1.36
CA SER A 499 13.44 -12.20 -0.26
C SER A 499 12.81 -11.83 1.10
N TRP A 500 12.40 -10.59 1.29
CA TRP A 500 12.01 -9.97 2.56
C TRP A 500 13.14 -9.85 3.59
N ASP A 501 14.38 -10.11 3.20
CA ASP A 501 15.52 -9.95 4.10
C ASP A 501 15.63 -8.48 4.56
N LYS A 502 15.76 -8.27 5.87
CA LYS A 502 15.89 -6.94 6.50
C LYS A 502 14.80 -5.92 6.16
N VAL A 503 13.64 -6.41 5.67
CA VAL A 503 12.50 -5.57 5.34
C VAL A 503 11.40 -5.75 6.38
N ASP A 504 10.98 -4.65 6.99
CA ASP A 504 9.94 -4.57 8.02
C ASP A 504 8.69 -3.80 7.56
N ASN A 505 8.64 -3.44 6.28
CA ASN A 505 7.57 -2.69 5.65
C ASN A 505 7.16 -3.35 4.31
N LEU A 506 6.37 -2.67 3.51
CA LEU A 506 5.76 -3.21 2.29
C LEU A 506 6.38 -2.69 0.98
N ALA A 507 7.56 -2.11 1.07
CA ALA A 507 8.32 -1.69 -0.12
C ALA A 507 8.41 -2.79 -1.22
N PRO A 508 8.48 -4.10 -0.89
CA PRO A 508 8.47 -5.15 -1.91
C PRO A 508 7.26 -5.15 -2.85
N LEU A 509 6.15 -4.57 -2.44
CA LEU A 509 4.91 -4.54 -3.24
C LEU A 509 4.79 -3.28 -4.11
N ALA A 510 5.67 -2.32 -3.92
CA ALA A 510 5.62 -1.05 -4.63
C ALA A 510 5.64 -1.18 -6.18
N PRO A 511 6.42 -2.09 -6.82
CA PRO A 511 6.38 -2.27 -8.27
C PRO A 511 4.99 -2.65 -8.79
N VAL A 512 4.28 -3.52 -8.07
CA VAL A 512 2.92 -3.95 -8.41
C VAL A 512 1.91 -2.82 -8.20
N GLN A 513 2.06 -2.06 -7.13
CA GLN A 513 1.16 -0.94 -6.82
C GLN A 513 1.14 0.14 -7.90
N LYS A 514 2.26 0.39 -8.55
CA LYS A 514 2.36 1.36 -9.66
C LYS A 514 1.46 1.03 -10.85
N LEU A 515 1.12 -0.24 -11.02
CA LEU A 515 0.37 -0.74 -12.17
C LEU A 515 -1.15 -0.75 -11.92
N ILE A 516 -1.59 -0.59 -10.65
CA ILE A 516 -3.00 -0.69 -10.27
C ILE A 516 -3.82 0.37 -11.01
N GLY A 517 -4.87 -0.08 -11.70
CA GLY A 517 -5.82 0.76 -12.43
C GLY A 517 -5.25 1.40 -13.72
N LYS A 518 -3.96 1.26 -14.01
CA LYS A 518 -3.27 1.95 -15.11
C LYS A 518 -3.09 1.11 -16.38
N LEU A 519 -3.56 -0.12 -16.40
CA LEU A 519 -3.31 -1.05 -17.51
C LEU A 519 -4.59 -1.51 -18.21
N THR A 520 -4.45 -1.76 -19.51
CA THR A 520 -5.32 -2.66 -20.29
C THR A 520 -4.48 -3.81 -20.81
N GLY A 521 -5.11 -4.94 -21.15
CA GLY A 521 -4.39 -6.12 -21.61
C GLY A 521 -5.05 -6.78 -22.82
N GLU A 522 -4.24 -7.46 -23.61
CA GLU A 522 -4.70 -8.33 -24.72
C GLU A 522 -3.94 -9.65 -24.69
N VAL A 523 -4.58 -10.70 -25.20
CA VAL A 523 -3.98 -12.01 -25.43
C VAL A 523 -3.50 -12.07 -26.87
N VAL A 524 -2.19 -11.94 -27.09
CA VAL A 524 -1.61 -11.93 -28.44
C VAL A 524 -1.61 -13.34 -29.03
N ARG A 525 -1.11 -14.33 -28.26
CA ARG A 525 -0.98 -15.72 -28.73
C ARG A 525 -1.08 -16.71 -27.58
N VAL A 526 -1.65 -17.86 -27.86
CA VAL A 526 -1.72 -19.01 -26.95
C VAL A 526 -1.14 -20.23 -27.68
N ASP A 527 -0.11 -20.83 -27.10
CA ASP A 527 0.46 -22.10 -27.55
C ASP A 527 -0.01 -23.19 -26.56
N VAL A 528 -0.83 -24.11 -27.04
CA VAL A 528 -1.32 -25.27 -26.28
C VAL A 528 -0.33 -26.43 -26.50
N GLY A 529 -0.08 -27.23 -25.45
CA GLY A 529 0.68 -28.48 -25.64
C GLY A 529 -0.11 -29.49 -26.44
N ASP A 530 0.59 -30.32 -27.19
CA ASP A 530 0.01 -31.49 -27.85
C ASP A 530 -0.55 -32.49 -26.84
#